data_33e642f3efd59c2fe6ae6362f6637343
#
_entry.id   33e642f3efd59c2fe6ae6362f6637343
#
_cell.length_a   1.000
_cell.length_b   1.000
_cell.length_c   1.000
_cell.angle_alpha   90.00
_cell.angle_beta   90.00
_cell.angle_gamma   90.00
#
_symmetry.space_group_name_H-M   'P 1'
#
loop_
_entity.id
_entity.type
_entity.pdbx_description
1 polymer ?
#
loop_
_entity_poly.entity_id
_entity_poly.type
_entity_poly.pdbx_seq_one_letter_code
_entity_poly.pdbx_strand_id
1 'polypeptide(L)'
;MATWDTRQGMNISSASVPADTDEFPLSGLTPAASSFVKPPRVKESPAAFECRHWKTVPLPDVVPGTEKGHFVVIGHVVGVYIDDRYIDDGMVNTGAMQPIARMGYMEYSVVKPETVFSINRPTVNADGTVADLDPSEWDGVYR
;
A
#
# COMPACT_ATOMS: atom_id res chain seq x y z
N MET A 1 -1.49 -0.19 5.27
CA MET A 1 -1.60 -1.27 4.26
C MET A 1 -2.79 -2.16 4.62
N ALA A 2 -3.66 -2.46 3.66
CA ALA A 2 -4.75 -3.42 3.87
C ALA A 2 -4.24 -4.85 3.60
N THR A 3 -4.64 -5.79 4.47
CA THR A 3 -4.22 -7.19 4.44
C THR A 3 -5.42 -8.13 4.48
N TRP A 4 -5.18 -9.42 4.30
CA TRP A 4 -6.22 -10.43 4.47
C TRP A 4 -6.93 -10.33 5.82
N ASP A 5 -6.17 -10.12 6.89
CA ASP A 5 -6.73 -10.04 8.26
C ASP A 5 -7.55 -8.77 8.48
N THR A 6 -7.16 -7.65 7.90
CA THR A 6 -7.86 -6.36 8.06
C THR A 6 -8.96 -6.14 7.02
N ARG A 7 -9.22 -7.09 6.08
CA ARG A 7 -10.12 -6.92 4.94
C ARG A 7 -11.55 -6.53 5.31
N GLN A 8 -12.08 -7.09 6.38
CA GLN A 8 -13.46 -6.78 6.80
C GLN A 8 -13.56 -5.36 7.37
N GLY A 9 -12.63 -4.98 8.25
CA GLY A 9 -12.57 -3.62 8.79
C GLY A 9 -12.35 -2.58 7.67
N MET A 10 -11.45 -2.85 6.73
CA MET A 10 -11.23 -2.01 5.57
C MET A 10 -12.51 -1.87 4.72
N ASN A 11 -13.24 -2.97 4.49
CA ASN A 11 -14.49 -2.91 3.73
C ASN A 11 -15.57 -2.10 4.46
N ILE A 12 -15.70 -2.23 5.77
CA ILE A 12 -16.64 -1.45 6.58
C ILE A 12 -16.29 0.03 6.54
N SER A 13 -15.01 0.40 6.63
CA SER A 13 -14.56 1.80 6.55
C SER A 13 -14.78 2.46 5.19
N SER A 14 -15.17 1.68 4.16
CA SER A 14 -15.54 2.22 2.85
C SER A 14 -17.04 2.58 2.73
N ALA A 15 -17.83 2.42 3.79
CA ALA A 15 -19.23 2.77 3.79
C ALA A 15 -19.42 4.29 3.68
N SER A 16 -20.47 4.71 2.97
CA SER A 16 -20.82 6.13 2.87
C SER A 16 -21.51 6.59 4.16
N VAL A 17 -20.73 7.03 5.12
CA VAL A 17 -21.19 7.59 6.39
C VAL A 17 -21.07 9.12 6.40
N PRO A 18 -21.78 9.84 7.30
CA PRO A 18 -21.58 11.28 7.50
C PRO A 18 -20.11 11.62 7.80
N ALA A 19 -19.64 12.80 7.34
CA ALA A 19 -18.24 13.21 7.41
C ALA A 19 -17.67 13.35 8.85
N ASP A 20 -18.56 13.49 9.84
CA ASP A 20 -18.22 13.58 11.26
C ASP A 20 -18.25 12.23 11.98
N THR A 21 -18.49 11.15 11.26
CA THR A 21 -18.52 9.79 11.81
C THR A 21 -17.08 9.24 11.94
N ASP A 22 -16.72 8.79 13.14
CA ASP A 22 -15.47 8.05 13.36
C ASP A 22 -15.64 6.60 12.88
N GLU A 23 -14.88 6.20 11.88
CA GLU A 23 -14.96 4.88 11.29
C GLU A 23 -14.22 3.79 12.09
N PHE A 24 -13.31 4.15 12.99
CA PHE A 24 -12.59 3.16 13.79
C PHE A 24 -13.52 2.26 14.61
N PRO A 25 -14.47 2.79 15.40
CA PRO A 25 -15.42 1.96 16.15
C PRO A 25 -16.28 1.09 15.24
N LEU A 26 -16.69 1.63 14.08
CA LEU A 26 -17.53 0.89 13.13
C LEU A 26 -16.79 -0.28 12.50
N SER A 27 -15.55 -0.08 12.13
CA SER A 27 -14.72 -1.09 11.44
C SER A 27 -14.16 -2.15 12.40
N GLY A 28 -14.21 -1.93 13.70
CA GLY A 28 -13.59 -2.79 14.71
C GLY A 28 -12.05 -2.75 14.67
N LEU A 29 -11.47 -1.78 13.95
CA LEU A 29 -10.03 -1.55 13.91
C LEU A 29 -9.61 -0.61 15.04
N THR A 30 -8.35 -0.72 15.47
CA THR A 30 -7.82 0.04 16.60
C THR A 30 -6.92 1.17 16.13
N PRO A 31 -7.16 2.43 16.56
CA PRO A 31 -6.23 3.51 16.29
C PRO A 31 -4.95 3.32 17.13
N ALA A 32 -3.79 3.50 16.50
CA ALA A 32 -2.49 3.55 17.17
C ALA A 32 -1.79 4.86 16.85
N ALA A 33 -1.05 5.39 17.82
CA ALA A 33 -0.35 6.65 17.64
C ALA A 33 0.68 6.56 16.49
N SER A 34 0.75 7.61 15.70
CA SER A 34 1.81 7.87 14.74
C SER A 34 3.00 8.57 15.40
N SER A 35 4.19 8.47 14.80
CA SER A 35 5.43 9.06 15.34
C SER A 35 5.69 10.47 14.80
N PHE A 36 5.32 10.77 13.58
CA PHE A 36 5.67 12.01 12.87
C PHE A 36 4.48 12.87 12.45
N VAL A 37 3.26 12.31 12.51
CA VAL A 37 2.02 13.00 12.15
C VAL A 37 0.94 12.83 13.23
N LYS A 38 -0.06 13.71 13.24
CA LYS A 38 -1.16 13.64 14.22
C LYS A 38 -2.17 12.52 13.96
N PRO A 39 -2.57 12.24 12.70
CA PRO A 39 -3.52 11.17 12.43
C PRO A 39 -2.99 9.82 12.91
N PRO A 40 -3.83 8.99 13.56
CA PRO A 40 -3.43 7.64 13.96
C PRO A 40 -3.25 6.73 12.75
N ARG A 41 -2.47 5.68 12.92
CA ARG A 41 -2.43 4.54 12.02
C ARG A 41 -3.37 3.44 12.49
N VAL A 42 -3.71 2.52 11.61
CA VAL A 42 -4.42 1.29 11.99
C VAL A 42 -3.43 0.36 12.69
N LYS A 43 -3.72 -0.04 13.94
CA LYS A 43 -2.85 -0.85 14.79
C LYS A 43 -2.59 -2.24 14.19
N GLU A 44 -3.63 -2.85 13.60
CA GLU A 44 -3.61 -4.18 13.02
C GLU A 44 -2.87 -4.23 11.68
N SER A 45 -2.61 -3.08 11.06
CA SER A 45 -1.85 -3.02 9.80
C SER A 45 -0.37 -3.28 10.04
N PRO A 46 0.25 -4.24 9.33
CA PRO A 46 1.67 -4.56 9.49
C PRO A 46 2.61 -3.49 8.93
N ALA A 47 2.12 -2.60 8.07
CA ALA A 47 2.91 -1.50 7.55
C ALA A 47 2.05 -0.26 7.30
N ALA A 48 2.62 0.93 7.52
CA ALA A 48 1.96 2.20 7.28
C ALA A 48 2.97 3.28 6.86
N PHE A 49 2.51 4.19 6.01
CA PHE A 49 3.23 5.43 5.72
C PHE A 49 2.62 6.57 6.52
N GLU A 50 3.47 7.35 7.18
CA GLU A 50 3.10 8.61 7.79
C GLU A 50 3.43 9.72 6.79
N CYS A 51 2.40 10.43 6.33
CA CYS A 51 2.53 11.40 5.25
C CYS A 51 2.10 12.79 5.70
N ARG A 52 2.83 13.81 5.21
CA ARG A 52 2.38 15.20 5.25
C ARG A 52 1.82 15.60 3.90
N HIS A 53 0.66 16.24 3.91
CA HIS A 53 0.07 16.77 2.69
C HIS A 53 1.06 17.69 1.97
N TRP A 54 1.25 17.42 0.68
CA TRP A 54 2.06 18.28 -0.19
C TRP A 54 1.19 19.07 -1.16
N LYS A 55 0.31 18.36 -1.91
CA LYS A 55 -0.50 19.00 -2.95
C LYS A 55 -1.80 18.23 -3.19
N THR A 56 -2.86 19.01 -3.49
CA THR A 56 -4.11 18.46 -4.03
C THR A 56 -4.27 18.99 -5.46
N VAL A 57 -4.44 18.09 -6.42
CA VAL A 57 -4.64 18.41 -7.84
C VAL A 57 -6.08 18.09 -8.20
N PRO A 58 -6.90 19.07 -8.60
CA PRO A 58 -8.21 18.79 -9.13
C PRO A 58 -8.11 18.10 -10.49
N LEU A 59 -8.94 17.10 -10.72
CA LEU A 59 -9.05 16.43 -12.00
C LEU A 59 -10.23 17.03 -12.79
N PRO A 60 -10.10 17.13 -14.13
CA PRO A 60 -11.21 17.59 -14.95
C PRO A 60 -12.37 16.59 -14.90
N ASP A 61 -13.59 17.11 -14.92
CA ASP A 61 -14.79 16.28 -15.05
C ASP A 61 -14.80 15.58 -16.42
N VAL A 62 -14.97 14.27 -16.42
CA VAL A 62 -15.08 13.47 -17.66
C VAL A 62 -16.38 13.80 -18.40
N VAL A 63 -17.43 14.15 -17.65
CA VAL A 63 -18.73 14.55 -18.18
C VAL A 63 -19.01 15.99 -17.74
N PRO A 64 -19.10 16.96 -18.66
CA PRO A 64 -19.41 18.35 -18.31
C PRO A 64 -20.71 18.47 -17.53
N GLY A 65 -20.69 19.20 -16.42
CA GLY A 65 -21.87 19.45 -15.57
C GLY A 65 -22.12 18.39 -14.47
N THR A 66 -21.23 17.41 -14.30
CA THR A 66 -21.26 16.50 -13.17
C THR A 66 -20.27 16.95 -12.09
N GLU A 67 -20.52 18.05 -11.43
CA GLU A 67 -19.64 18.69 -10.43
C GLU A 67 -19.34 17.81 -9.20
N LYS A 68 -18.86 16.60 -9.40
CA LYS A 68 -18.48 15.69 -8.30
C LYS A 68 -17.03 15.82 -7.86
N GLY A 69 -16.30 16.82 -8.37
CA GLY A 69 -14.93 17.15 -7.98
C GLY A 69 -14.05 15.95 -7.63
N HIS A 70 -13.30 15.43 -8.60
CA HIS A 70 -12.30 14.41 -8.35
C HIS A 70 -10.94 15.05 -8.09
N PHE A 71 -10.19 14.52 -7.13
CA PHE A 71 -8.90 15.07 -6.74
C PHE A 71 -7.85 13.98 -6.60
N VAL A 72 -6.61 14.31 -6.96
CA VAL A 72 -5.42 13.55 -6.54
C VAL A 72 -4.78 14.27 -5.36
N VAL A 73 -4.70 13.60 -4.23
CA VAL A 73 -4.00 14.10 -3.04
C VAL A 73 -2.61 13.48 -2.98
N ILE A 74 -1.59 14.31 -2.94
CA ILE A 74 -0.19 13.88 -2.89
C ILE A 74 0.36 14.20 -1.50
N GLY A 75 0.94 13.18 -0.86
CA GLY A 75 1.59 13.30 0.43
C GLY A 75 3.08 12.99 0.33
N HIS A 76 3.88 13.73 1.12
CA HIS A 76 5.29 13.43 1.32
C HIS A 76 5.41 12.44 2.49
N VAL A 77 6.02 11.28 2.26
CA VAL A 77 6.28 10.29 3.30
C VAL A 77 7.36 10.83 4.24
N VAL A 78 7.03 10.97 5.52
CA VAL A 78 7.91 11.45 6.57
C VAL A 78 8.24 10.37 7.61
N GLY A 79 7.54 9.24 7.56
CA GLY A 79 7.79 8.08 8.38
C GLY A 79 7.26 6.82 7.74
N VAL A 80 7.93 5.71 8.03
CA VAL A 80 7.50 4.36 7.62
C VAL A 80 7.43 3.51 8.88
N TYR A 81 6.28 2.90 9.12
CA TYR A 81 6.09 1.88 10.14
C TYR A 81 6.07 0.51 9.49
N ILE A 82 6.83 -0.42 10.04
CA ILE A 82 6.80 -1.84 9.70
C ILE A 82 6.82 -2.61 11.01
N ASP A 83 5.95 -3.61 11.15
CA ASP A 83 5.92 -4.49 12.29
C ASP A 83 7.09 -5.48 12.21
N ASP A 84 7.92 -5.52 13.26
CA ASP A 84 9.15 -6.33 13.32
C ASP A 84 8.91 -7.83 13.08
N ARG A 85 7.69 -8.33 13.34
CA ARG A 85 7.30 -9.72 13.06
C ARG A 85 7.40 -10.11 11.58
N TYR A 86 7.46 -9.12 10.70
CA TYR A 86 7.53 -9.29 9.25
C TYR A 86 8.89 -8.86 8.67
N ILE A 87 9.91 -8.76 9.52
CA ILE A 87 11.28 -8.47 9.10
C ILE A 87 12.13 -9.72 9.35
N ASP A 88 12.56 -10.36 8.27
CA ASP A 88 13.40 -11.54 8.28
C ASP A 88 14.80 -11.14 7.78
N ASP A 89 15.83 -11.25 8.61
CA ASP A 89 17.21 -10.89 8.28
C ASP A 89 17.37 -9.50 7.63
N GLY A 90 16.66 -8.51 8.17
CA GLY A 90 16.65 -7.14 7.66
C GLY A 90 15.80 -6.90 6.42
N MET A 91 15.13 -7.92 5.90
CA MET A 91 14.26 -7.85 4.73
C MET A 91 12.79 -7.96 5.12
N VAL A 92 11.94 -7.18 4.43
CA VAL A 92 10.50 -7.22 4.65
C VAL A 92 9.89 -8.44 3.99
N ASN A 93 9.25 -9.31 4.77
CA ASN A 93 8.52 -10.48 4.29
C ASN A 93 7.10 -10.08 3.85
N THR A 94 6.98 -9.56 2.63
CA THR A 94 5.69 -9.09 2.08
C THR A 94 4.66 -10.23 1.98
N GLY A 95 5.08 -11.44 1.64
CA GLY A 95 4.19 -12.60 1.53
C GLY A 95 3.53 -12.95 2.87
N ALA A 96 4.29 -12.88 3.98
CA ALA A 96 3.76 -13.12 5.32
C ALA A 96 2.75 -12.05 5.77
N MET A 97 2.86 -10.81 5.30
CA MET A 97 1.91 -9.74 5.56
C MET A 97 0.56 -9.94 4.89
N GLN A 98 0.50 -10.75 3.84
CA GLN A 98 -0.69 -11.03 3.03
C GLN A 98 -1.44 -9.76 2.59
N PRO A 99 -0.77 -8.77 1.94
CA PRO A 99 -1.45 -7.60 1.43
C PRO A 99 -2.51 -7.98 0.40
N ILE A 100 -3.60 -7.20 0.36
CA ILE A 100 -4.67 -7.38 -0.61
C ILE A 100 -4.62 -6.29 -1.67
N ALA A 101 -4.97 -6.65 -2.91
CA ALA A 101 -5.10 -5.74 -4.03
C ALA A 101 -6.54 -5.71 -4.53
N ARG A 102 -7.09 -4.51 -4.75
CA ARG A 102 -8.36 -4.35 -5.44
C ARG A 102 -8.19 -4.72 -6.91
N MET A 103 -9.06 -5.61 -7.36
CA MET A 103 -9.16 -6.01 -8.76
C MET A 103 -10.35 -5.28 -9.43
N GLY A 104 -10.91 -5.86 -10.45
CA GLY A 104 -12.14 -5.34 -11.07
C GLY A 104 -13.38 -5.63 -10.22
N TYR A 105 -14.44 -4.86 -10.45
CA TYR A 105 -15.75 -5.02 -9.80
C TYR A 105 -15.66 -5.03 -8.26
N MET A 106 -16.05 -6.12 -7.61
CA MET A 106 -15.98 -6.32 -6.15
C MET A 106 -14.92 -7.33 -5.74
N GLU A 107 -14.01 -7.66 -6.64
CA GLU A 107 -13.00 -8.68 -6.43
C GLU A 107 -11.74 -8.11 -5.79
N TYR A 108 -11.09 -8.95 -5.01
CA TYR A 108 -9.78 -8.71 -4.43
C TYR A 108 -8.88 -9.92 -4.63
N SER A 109 -7.59 -9.67 -4.72
CA SER A 109 -6.55 -10.71 -4.64
C SER A 109 -5.76 -10.54 -3.37
N VAL A 110 -5.20 -11.63 -2.86
CA VAL A 110 -4.29 -11.63 -1.72
C VAL A 110 -2.90 -12.10 -2.17
N VAL A 111 -1.87 -11.37 -1.78
CA VAL A 111 -0.48 -11.83 -1.95
C VAL A 111 -0.20 -12.88 -0.87
N LYS A 112 0.32 -14.05 -1.28
CA LYS A 112 0.69 -15.14 -0.39
C LYS A 112 2.17 -15.47 -0.55
N PRO A 113 2.82 -16.09 0.46
CA PRO A 113 4.24 -16.46 0.34
C PRO A 113 4.58 -17.20 -0.95
N GLU A 114 3.73 -18.14 -1.35
CA GLU A 114 3.90 -18.95 -2.57
C GLU A 114 3.68 -18.19 -3.89
N THR A 115 3.18 -16.98 -3.84
CA THR A 115 2.97 -16.12 -5.02
C THR A 115 4.01 -15.01 -5.15
N VAL A 116 4.90 -14.87 -4.14
CA VAL A 116 5.99 -13.89 -4.18
C VAL A 116 7.19 -14.52 -4.88
N PHE A 117 7.73 -13.82 -5.85
CA PHE A 117 8.92 -14.23 -6.57
C PHE A 117 9.84 -13.02 -6.80
N SER A 118 11.12 -13.29 -6.98
CA SER A 118 12.12 -12.28 -7.26
C SER A 118 12.54 -12.36 -8.73
N ILE A 119 12.77 -11.20 -9.34
CA ILE A 119 13.33 -11.09 -10.69
C ILE A 119 14.51 -10.14 -10.64
N ASN A 120 15.66 -10.61 -11.11
CA ASN A 120 16.83 -9.76 -11.27
C ASN A 120 16.63 -8.76 -12.41
N ARG A 121 17.14 -7.54 -12.21
CA ARG A 121 17.18 -6.55 -13.29
C ARG A 121 18.20 -7.03 -14.33
N PRO A 122 17.84 -7.10 -15.63
CA PRO A 122 18.79 -7.47 -16.66
C PRO A 122 19.93 -6.43 -16.75
N THR A 123 21.10 -6.90 -17.07
CA THR A 123 22.25 -6.03 -17.36
C THR A 123 22.30 -5.70 -18.86
N VAL A 124 22.84 -4.54 -19.20
CA VAL A 124 22.99 -4.09 -20.58
C VAL A 124 24.49 -4.08 -20.93
N ASN A 125 24.86 -4.72 -22.03
CA ASN A 125 26.19 -4.72 -22.58
C ASN A 125 26.58 -3.33 -23.14
N ALA A 126 27.88 -3.10 -23.34
CA ALA A 126 28.39 -1.85 -23.90
C ALA A 126 27.83 -1.51 -25.30
N ASP A 127 27.40 -2.52 -26.05
CA ASP A 127 26.80 -2.38 -27.38
C ASP A 127 25.27 -2.12 -27.35
N GLY A 128 24.69 -2.01 -26.14
CA GLY A 128 23.25 -1.78 -25.93
C GLY A 128 22.40 -3.06 -25.99
N THR A 129 22.99 -4.23 -26.19
CA THR A 129 22.25 -5.48 -26.11
C THR A 129 21.98 -5.89 -24.66
N VAL A 130 20.88 -6.58 -24.40
CA VAL A 130 20.57 -7.11 -23.08
C VAL A 130 21.44 -8.36 -22.87
N ALA A 131 22.32 -8.30 -21.85
CA ALA A 131 23.05 -9.46 -21.41
C ALA A 131 22.17 -10.25 -20.45
N ASP A 132 22.02 -11.50 -20.74
CA ASP A 132 21.44 -12.52 -19.91
C ASP A 132 20.11 -12.17 -19.20
N LEU A 133 19.06 -12.82 -19.65
CA LEU A 133 17.76 -12.86 -18.98
C LEU A 133 17.73 -14.02 -17.96
N ASP A 134 18.84 -14.23 -17.22
CA ASP A 134 18.88 -15.29 -16.22
C ASP A 134 17.74 -15.09 -15.22
N PRO A 135 16.76 -15.99 -15.15
CA PRO A 135 15.70 -15.97 -14.17
C PRO A 135 16.17 -16.42 -12.78
N SER A 136 17.49 -16.49 -12.56
CA SER A 136 18.05 -16.88 -11.27
C SER A 136 17.52 -16.02 -10.12
N GLU A 137 17.55 -16.57 -8.94
CA GLU A 137 17.13 -15.90 -7.73
C GLU A 137 17.84 -14.55 -7.55
N TRP A 138 17.09 -13.56 -7.03
CA TRP A 138 17.67 -12.26 -6.70
C TRP A 138 18.87 -12.42 -5.75
N ASP A 139 19.97 -11.79 -6.10
CA ASP A 139 21.25 -11.88 -5.36
C ASP A 139 21.31 -10.98 -4.10
N GLY A 140 20.18 -10.37 -3.70
CA GLY A 140 20.11 -9.49 -2.54
C GLY A 140 20.64 -8.08 -2.77
N VAL A 141 21.08 -7.73 -3.98
CA VAL A 141 21.67 -6.42 -4.29
C VAL A 141 20.70 -5.57 -5.10
N TYR A 142 20.33 -4.40 -4.58
CA TYR A 142 19.62 -3.36 -5.32
C TYR A 142 20.57 -2.66 -6.30
N ARG A 143 20.25 -2.71 -7.59
CA ARG A 143 20.99 -2.03 -8.66
C ARG A 143 20.15 -1.00 -9.36
#